data_73ac0e0a4d473b25ce56d67192ba41ac
#
_entry.id   73ac0e0a4d473b25ce56d67192ba41ac
#
_cell.length_a   1.000
_cell.length_b   1.000
_cell.length_c   1.000
_cell.angle_alpha   90.00
_cell.angle_beta   90.00
_cell.angle_gamma   90.00
#
_symmetry.space_group_name_H-M   'P 1'
#
loop_
_entity.id
_entity.type
_entity.pdbx_description
1 polymer ?
#
loop_
_entity_poly.entity_id
_entity_poly.type
_entity_poly.pdbx_seq_one_letter_code
_entity_poly.pdbx_strand_id
1 'polypeptide(L)'
;LVAAVEADGTEKTIGKATFSGNRLEVSVNPNSIKTYKVRFASNKKVQTVAEPLPLVYDKKCFSWNEFKAAANFESGYSYAAELIPAEMNVHGVPFKLETREELNGMACKGNVLKLPADCTYNRLYILAAAASDKDVKGIFRVGKYVQEVIVPSYTGFIGQWGHTGHTEGYLKDAEVAYVGTHRHSGE
;
A
#
# COMPACT_ATOMS: atom_id res chain seq x y z
N LEU A 1 28.56 -5.85 5.87
CA LEU A 1 28.52 -6.26 7.29
C LEU A 1 29.60 -5.51 8.07
N VAL A 2 29.28 -4.99 9.27
CA VAL A 2 30.26 -4.33 10.17
C VAL A 2 30.43 -5.08 11.49
N ALA A 3 29.52 -5.96 11.83
CA ALA A 3 29.65 -6.87 12.96
C ALA A 3 28.77 -8.10 12.79
N ALA A 4 29.20 -9.21 13.31
CA ALA A 4 28.44 -10.45 13.44
C ALA A 4 28.83 -11.19 14.71
N VAL A 5 27.84 -11.73 15.40
CA VAL A 5 28.04 -12.57 16.58
C VAL A 5 27.08 -13.75 16.53
N GLU A 6 27.51 -14.90 17.07
CA GLU A 6 26.60 -16.01 17.31
C GLU A 6 25.78 -15.75 18.57
N ALA A 7 24.50 -16.05 18.53
CA ALA A 7 23.57 -15.84 19.62
C ALA A 7 22.79 -17.12 19.93
N ASP A 8 22.27 -17.23 21.15
CA ASP A 8 21.32 -18.27 21.52
C ASP A 8 19.88 -17.92 21.08
N GLY A 9 18.93 -18.80 21.35
CA GLY A 9 17.53 -18.61 21.02
C GLY A 9 16.84 -17.43 21.74
N THR A 10 17.51 -16.82 22.72
CA THR A 10 17.06 -15.61 23.46
C THR A 10 17.81 -14.36 23.02
N GLU A 11 18.56 -14.44 21.92
CA GLU A 11 19.38 -13.38 21.33
C GLU A 11 20.59 -12.94 22.19
N LYS A 12 20.98 -13.71 23.21
CA LYS A 12 22.22 -13.46 23.96
C LYS A 12 23.41 -13.89 23.13
N THR A 13 24.44 -13.07 23.07
CA THR A 13 25.70 -13.40 22.41
C THR A 13 26.39 -14.55 23.11
N ILE A 14 26.70 -15.62 22.38
CA ILE A 14 27.40 -16.80 22.87
C ILE A 14 28.76 -16.99 22.20
N GLY A 15 29.02 -16.32 21.06
CA GLY A 15 30.27 -16.45 20.35
C GLY A 15 30.52 -15.36 19.33
N LYS A 16 31.72 -15.35 18.79
CA LYS A 16 32.08 -14.52 17.62
C LYS A 16 31.66 -15.25 16.33
N ALA A 17 31.24 -14.51 15.33
CA ALA A 17 31.00 -15.02 13.99
C ALA A 17 32.03 -14.46 13.02
N THR A 18 32.52 -15.29 12.12
CA THR A 18 33.48 -14.90 11.09
C THR A 18 32.75 -14.35 9.88
N PHE A 19 33.16 -13.20 9.37
CA PHE A 19 32.58 -12.63 8.15
C PHE A 19 33.66 -11.91 7.33
N SER A 20 33.43 -11.86 6.02
CA SER A 20 34.26 -11.13 5.07
C SER A 20 33.39 -10.36 4.08
N GLY A 21 33.53 -9.04 4.04
CA GLY A 21 32.62 -8.17 3.29
C GLY A 21 31.18 -8.36 3.75
N ASN A 22 30.29 -8.74 2.85
CA ASN A 22 28.87 -9.01 3.14
C ASN A 22 28.55 -10.50 3.30
N ARG A 23 29.57 -11.35 3.43
CA ARG A 23 29.40 -12.80 3.60
C ARG A 23 29.69 -13.20 5.03
N LEU A 24 28.74 -13.91 5.65
CA LEU A 24 28.88 -14.58 6.93
C LEU A 24 29.30 -16.03 6.68
N GLU A 25 30.39 -16.48 7.32
CA GLU A 25 30.82 -17.87 7.26
C GLU A 25 30.15 -18.65 8.38
N VAL A 26 29.39 -19.67 8.02
CA VAL A 26 28.57 -20.43 8.95
C VAL A 26 28.89 -21.91 8.82
N SER A 27 29.17 -22.56 9.93
CA SER A 27 29.25 -24.02 10.02
C SER A 27 28.11 -24.50 10.92
N VAL A 28 27.25 -25.37 10.37
CA VAL A 28 26.09 -25.90 11.08
C VAL A 28 26.18 -27.41 11.12
N ASN A 29 26.10 -28.01 12.30
CA ASN A 29 26.06 -29.45 12.45
C ASN A 29 24.69 -30.02 12.03
N PRO A 30 24.62 -31.28 11.61
CA PRO A 30 23.33 -31.93 11.36
C PRO A 30 22.39 -31.80 12.56
N ASN A 31 21.12 -31.55 12.33
CA ASN A 31 20.08 -31.40 13.34
C ASN A 31 20.33 -30.27 14.37
N SER A 32 21.03 -29.21 13.98
CA SER A 32 21.28 -28.05 14.83
C SER A 32 20.73 -26.77 14.21
N ILE A 33 20.37 -25.82 15.07
CA ILE A 33 19.95 -24.48 14.68
C ILE A 33 20.97 -23.49 15.24
N LYS A 34 21.38 -22.54 14.42
CA LYS A 34 22.26 -21.45 14.84
C LYS A 34 21.62 -20.11 14.54
N THR A 35 21.73 -19.20 15.48
CA THR A 35 21.24 -17.83 15.39
C THR A 35 22.42 -16.86 15.33
N TYR A 36 22.35 -15.87 14.46
CA TYR A 36 23.38 -14.85 14.34
C TYR A 36 22.75 -13.45 14.39
N LYS A 37 23.37 -12.59 15.18
CA LYS A 37 23.07 -11.16 15.18
C LYS A 37 24.07 -10.48 14.25
N VAL A 38 23.57 -9.79 13.24
CA VAL A 38 24.38 -9.10 12.25
C VAL A 38 24.09 -7.61 12.27
N ARG A 39 25.11 -6.80 12.10
CA ARG A 39 25.00 -5.36 11.96
C ARG A 39 25.59 -4.93 10.62
N PHE A 40 24.81 -4.21 9.87
CA PHE A 40 25.27 -3.58 8.63
C PHE A 40 25.77 -2.16 8.91
N ALA A 41 26.69 -1.67 8.09
CA ALA A 41 26.98 -0.25 8.09
C ALA A 41 25.68 0.51 7.82
N SER A 42 25.44 1.54 8.59
CA SER A 42 24.32 2.44 8.30
C SER A 42 24.59 3.07 6.94
N ASN A 43 23.88 2.65 5.92
CA ASN A 43 23.79 3.48 4.73
C ASN A 43 23.18 4.80 5.17
N LYS A 44 23.77 5.92 4.73
CA LYS A 44 23.08 7.21 4.82
C LYS A 44 21.64 6.94 4.38
N LYS A 45 20.67 7.18 5.26
CA LYS A 45 19.26 7.12 4.86
C LYS A 45 19.14 8.08 3.69
N VAL A 46 19.06 7.54 2.49
CA VAL A 46 18.60 8.32 1.35
C VAL A 46 17.20 8.71 1.74
N GLN A 47 17.02 9.99 2.05
CA GLN A 47 15.71 10.51 2.39
C GLN A 47 14.89 10.41 1.10
N THR A 48 14.03 9.43 1.05
CA THR A 48 13.13 9.26 -0.09
C THR A 48 12.10 10.37 0.03
N VAL A 49 12.19 11.36 -0.84
CA VAL A 49 11.18 12.41 -0.96
C VAL A 49 10.09 11.84 -1.85
N ALA A 50 8.87 11.75 -1.33
CA ALA A 50 7.71 11.41 -2.14
C ALA A 50 7.19 12.69 -2.80
N GLU A 51 7.12 12.69 -4.12
CA GLU A 51 6.55 13.79 -4.89
C GLU A 51 5.15 13.41 -5.40
N PRO A 52 4.14 14.24 -5.20
CA PRO A 52 2.81 13.97 -5.71
C PRO A 52 2.82 14.06 -7.25
N LEU A 53 2.26 13.05 -7.89
CA LEU A 53 2.01 13.08 -9.32
C LEU A 53 0.68 13.79 -9.58
N PRO A 54 0.65 14.88 -10.34
CA PRO A 54 -0.59 15.59 -10.65
C PRO A 54 -1.51 14.69 -11.48
N LEU A 55 -2.73 14.52 -10.99
CA LEU A 55 -3.78 13.75 -11.66
C LEU A 55 -4.83 14.69 -12.24
N VAL A 56 -5.37 14.33 -13.40
CA VAL A 56 -6.57 14.96 -13.94
C VAL A 56 -7.77 14.13 -13.53
N TYR A 57 -8.57 14.67 -12.62
CA TYR A 57 -9.74 13.98 -12.11
C TYR A 57 -10.88 14.04 -13.13
N ASP A 58 -11.54 12.89 -13.33
CA ASP A 58 -12.66 12.72 -14.25
C ASP A 58 -13.85 11.98 -13.61
N LYS A 59 -13.76 11.73 -12.30
CA LYS A 59 -14.76 10.97 -11.56
C LYS A 59 -15.01 11.54 -10.17
N LYS A 60 -16.27 11.55 -9.74
CA LYS A 60 -16.67 11.89 -8.38
C LYS A 60 -16.72 10.64 -7.52
N CYS A 61 -15.66 10.41 -6.75
CA CYS A 61 -15.51 9.23 -5.91
C CYS A 61 -16.03 9.45 -4.49
N PHE A 62 -15.99 10.70 -4.01
CA PHE A 62 -16.43 11.09 -2.68
C PHE A 62 -17.66 12.00 -2.77
N SER A 63 -18.60 11.87 -1.85
CA SER A 63 -19.71 12.78 -1.73
C SER A 63 -19.90 13.20 -0.29
N TRP A 64 -20.39 14.43 -0.10
CA TRP A 64 -20.83 14.94 1.17
C TRP A 64 -22.28 14.55 1.44
N ASN A 65 -22.66 14.46 2.69
CA ASN A 65 -24.00 14.03 3.08
C ASN A 65 -25.12 14.90 2.48
N GLU A 66 -24.86 16.19 2.28
CA GLU A 66 -25.78 17.15 1.67
C GLU A 66 -25.94 16.97 0.15
N PHE A 67 -24.99 16.28 -0.50
CA PHE A 67 -24.95 16.14 -1.96
C PHE A 67 -24.68 14.69 -2.41
N LYS A 68 -25.28 13.72 -1.73
CA LYS A 68 -25.06 12.30 -1.97
C LYS A 68 -25.35 11.87 -3.42
N ALA A 69 -26.44 12.39 -3.97
CA ALA A 69 -26.89 12.03 -5.32
C ALA A 69 -25.91 12.41 -6.44
N ALA A 70 -24.99 13.34 -6.19
CA ALA A 70 -24.04 13.80 -7.21
C ALA A 70 -22.85 12.86 -7.37
N ALA A 71 -22.57 11.96 -6.42
CA ALA A 71 -21.43 11.08 -6.45
C ALA A 71 -21.78 9.71 -7.01
N ASN A 72 -20.92 9.21 -7.85
CA ASN A 72 -21.09 7.90 -8.48
C ASN A 72 -19.73 7.21 -8.63
N PHE A 73 -19.21 6.69 -7.52
CA PHE A 73 -18.02 5.87 -7.61
C PHE A 73 -18.34 4.51 -8.23
N GLU A 74 -19.43 3.87 -7.74
CA GLU A 74 -19.93 2.61 -8.28
C GLU A 74 -21.44 2.51 -8.06
N SER A 75 -22.22 2.39 -9.15
CA SER A 75 -23.67 2.11 -9.12
C SER A 75 -24.48 3.00 -8.15
N GLY A 76 -24.19 4.30 -8.12
CA GLY A 76 -24.85 5.26 -7.23
C GLY A 76 -24.27 5.33 -5.82
N TYR A 77 -23.22 4.59 -5.52
CA TYR A 77 -22.52 4.67 -4.23
C TYR A 77 -21.24 5.48 -4.34
N SER A 78 -20.82 6.02 -3.22
CA SER A 78 -19.56 6.76 -3.08
C SER A 78 -19.00 6.63 -1.67
N TYR A 79 -17.73 6.98 -1.50
CA TYR A 79 -17.18 7.18 -0.17
C TYR A 79 -17.81 8.40 0.50
N ALA A 80 -17.98 8.33 1.83
CA ALA A 80 -18.43 9.46 2.64
C ALA A 80 -17.27 10.44 2.84
N ALA A 81 -17.33 11.61 2.20
CA ALA A 81 -16.26 12.59 2.18
C ALA A 81 -15.94 13.15 3.58
N GLU A 82 -16.93 13.26 4.45
CA GLU A 82 -16.79 13.72 5.83
C GLU A 82 -15.94 12.80 6.71
N LEU A 83 -15.79 11.53 6.31
CA LEU A 83 -15.00 10.55 7.05
C LEU A 83 -13.57 10.43 6.54
N ILE A 84 -13.28 11.00 5.38
CA ILE A 84 -11.98 10.86 4.72
C ILE A 84 -11.10 12.06 5.06
N PRO A 85 -9.92 11.85 5.64
CA PRO A 85 -8.98 12.94 5.88
C PRO A 85 -8.46 13.49 4.56
N ALA A 86 -8.23 14.79 4.48
CA ALA A 86 -7.64 15.44 3.30
C ALA A 86 -6.20 14.96 3.01
N GLU A 87 -5.51 14.49 4.04
CA GLU A 87 -4.17 13.91 3.93
C GLU A 87 -4.12 12.59 4.69
N MET A 88 -3.56 11.57 4.06
CA MET A 88 -3.28 10.27 4.68
C MET A 88 -1.80 9.94 4.57
N ASN A 89 -1.24 9.39 5.63
CA ASN A 89 0.10 8.80 5.59
C ASN A 89 -0.01 7.28 5.65
N VAL A 90 0.36 6.64 4.56
CA VAL A 90 0.33 5.17 4.45
C VAL A 90 1.76 4.67 4.32
N HIS A 91 2.24 3.94 5.31
CA HIS A 91 3.62 3.44 5.39
C HIS A 91 4.71 4.50 5.15
N GLY A 92 4.49 5.71 5.65
CA GLY A 92 5.42 6.82 5.49
C GLY A 92 5.29 7.59 4.16
N VAL A 93 4.33 7.23 3.33
CA VAL A 93 4.03 7.93 2.07
C VAL A 93 2.81 8.84 2.27
N PRO A 94 2.95 10.15 2.08
CA PRO A 94 1.82 11.07 2.18
C PRO A 94 0.98 11.03 0.91
N PHE A 95 -0.33 10.90 1.07
CA PHE A 95 -1.33 11.04 0.01
C PHE A 95 -2.22 12.23 0.31
N LYS A 96 -2.43 13.09 -0.67
CA LYS A 96 -3.41 14.17 -0.62
C LYS A 96 -4.65 13.75 -1.36
N LEU A 97 -5.81 13.95 -0.72
CA LEU A 97 -7.10 13.59 -1.27
C LEU A 97 -7.93 14.86 -1.48
N GLU A 98 -8.46 15.00 -2.68
CA GLU A 98 -9.36 16.10 -2.99
C GLU A 98 -10.80 15.68 -2.76
N THR A 99 -11.30 15.91 -1.55
CA THR A 99 -12.64 15.48 -1.15
C THR A 99 -13.73 16.54 -1.38
N ARG A 100 -13.34 17.78 -1.60
CA ARG A 100 -14.25 18.92 -1.69
C ARG A 100 -14.63 19.31 -3.11
N GLU A 101 -13.76 18.96 -4.07
CA GLU A 101 -13.98 19.29 -5.47
C GLU A 101 -15.07 18.41 -6.08
N GLU A 102 -15.65 18.89 -7.17
CA GLU A 102 -16.67 18.16 -7.90
C GLU A 102 -16.14 16.85 -8.49
N LEU A 103 -14.92 16.88 -9.04
CA LEU A 103 -14.21 15.71 -9.52
C LEU A 103 -13.01 15.46 -8.59
N ASN A 104 -12.91 14.27 -8.03
CA ASN A 104 -11.96 13.95 -6.97
C ASN A 104 -11.32 12.56 -7.09
N GLY A 105 -11.41 11.98 -8.27
CA GLY A 105 -10.77 10.73 -8.61
C GLY A 105 -10.52 10.61 -10.11
N MET A 106 -9.59 9.76 -10.49
CA MET A 106 -9.28 9.45 -11.87
C MET A 106 -9.67 8.00 -12.18
N ALA A 107 -10.57 7.82 -13.13
CA ALA A 107 -10.91 6.49 -13.60
C ALA A 107 -9.81 5.95 -14.52
N CYS A 108 -9.32 4.73 -14.24
CA CYS A 108 -8.30 4.08 -15.05
C CYS A 108 -8.91 3.58 -16.38
N LYS A 109 -8.67 4.31 -17.47
CA LYS A 109 -9.19 4.03 -18.81
C LYS A 109 -8.08 4.06 -19.86
N GLY A 110 -6.85 3.72 -19.50
CA GLY A 110 -5.68 3.86 -20.37
C GLY A 110 -5.09 5.27 -20.35
N ASN A 111 -5.29 6.00 -19.26
CA ASN A 111 -4.71 7.33 -19.04
C ASN A 111 -3.19 7.29 -19.12
N VAL A 112 -2.61 8.33 -19.70
CA VAL A 112 -1.16 8.51 -19.79
C VAL A 112 -0.76 9.72 -18.95
N LEU A 113 0.10 9.50 -17.99
CA LEU A 113 0.64 10.53 -17.13
C LEU A 113 2.11 10.77 -17.49
N LYS A 114 2.50 12.04 -17.63
CA LYS A 114 3.90 12.41 -17.85
C LYS A 114 4.60 12.53 -16.51
N LEU A 115 5.68 11.79 -16.34
CA LEU A 115 6.57 11.97 -15.20
C LEU A 115 7.50 13.15 -15.45
N PRO A 116 7.88 13.94 -14.43
CA PRO A 116 8.91 14.94 -14.54
C PRO A 116 10.21 14.35 -15.12
N ALA A 117 10.79 15.03 -16.10
CA ALA A 117 11.90 14.49 -16.89
C ALA A 117 13.27 14.63 -16.22
N ASP A 118 13.37 15.48 -15.22
CA ASP A 118 14.58 15.84 -14.51
C ASP A 118 14.84 15.00 -13.25
N CYS A 119 13.94 14.06 -12.95
CA CYS A 119 14.02 13.22 -11.77
C CYS A 119 14.16 11.74 -12.12
N THR A 120 14.85 11.01 -11.26
CA THR A 120 14.90 9.54 -11.31
C THR A 120 14.03 8.97 -10.20
N TYR A 121 12.99 8.26 -10.58
CA TYR A 121 12.08 7.60 -9.65
C TYR A 121 12.39 6.12 -9.55
N ASN A 122 12.31 5.58 -8.35
CA ASN A 122 12.53 4.16 -8.08
C ASN A 122 11.26 3.42 -7.63
N ARG A 123 10.20 4.16 -7.27
CA ARG A 123 8.92 3.61 -6.84
C ARG A 123 7.78 4.52 -7.26
N LEU A 124 6.65 3.90 -7.57
CA LEU A 124 5.36 4.55 -7.75
C LEU A 124 4.40 4.01 -6.68
N TYR A 125 3.84 4.91 -5.89
CA TYR A 125 2.81 4.57 -4.92
C TYR A 125 1.46 5.00 -5.45
N ILE A 126 0.49 4.11 -5.41
CA ILE A 126 -0.83 4.33 -5.97
C ILE A 126 -1.87 4.03 -4.90
N LEU A 127 -2.76 4.98 -4.65
CA LEU A 127 -3.97 4.77 -3.88
C LEU A 127 -5.10 4.45 -4.86
N ALA A 128 -5.62 3.23 -4.80
CA ALA A 128 -6.59 2.74 -5.75
C ALA A 128 -7.67 1.89 -5.08
N ALA A 129 -8.83 1.83 -5.72
CA ALA A 129 -9.90 0.91 -5.36
C ALA A 129 -10.69 0.52 -6.61
N ALA A 130 -11.16 -0.71 -6.68
CA ALA A 130 -12.03 -1.14 -7.76
C ALA A 130 -13.47 -0.66 -7.48
N ALA A 131 -14.02 0.08 -8.44
CA ALA A 131 -15.43 0.49 -8.45
C ALA A 131 -16.30 -0.70 -8.92
N SER A 132 -16.30 -1.76 -8.14
CA SER A 132 -16.91 -3.05 -8.44
C SER A 132 -17.11 -3.84 -7.14
N ASP A 133 -18.03 -4.77 -7.14
CA ASP A 133 -18.23 -5.76 -6.08
C ASP A 133 -17.15 -6.86 -6.06
N LYS A 134 -16.28 -6.87 -7.08
CA LYS A 134 -15.19 -7.83 -7.26
C LYS A 134 -13.85 -7.12 -7.44
N ASP A 135 -12.80 -7.83 -7.12
CA ASP A 135 -11.44 -7.40 -7.39
C ASP A 135 -11.21 -7.30 -8.91
N VAL A 136 -10.45 -6.30 -9.33
CA VAL A 136 -10.20 -6.00 -10.75
C VAL A 136 -8.70 -5.99 -11.01
N LYS A 137 -8.29 -6.58 -12.13
CA LYS A 137 -6.91 -6.53 -12.58
C LYS A 137 -6.62 -5.15 -13.19
N GLY A 138 -5.68 -4.42 -12.58
CA GLY A 138 -5.09 -3.20 -13.11
C GLY A 138 -3.76 -3.48 -13.82
N ILE A 139 -3.49 -2.80 -14.93
CA ILE A 139 -2.21 -2.87 -15.64
C ILE A 139 -1.58 -1.50 -15.64
N PHE A 140 -0.40 -1.39 -15.03
CA PHE A 140 0.39 -0.16 -14.96
C PHE A 140 1.64 -0.30 -15.83
N ARG A 141 1.93 0.72 -16.64
CA ARG A 141 3.10 0.74 -17.52
C ARG A 141 3.94 1.97 -17.22
N VAL A 142 5.23 1.77 -16.96
CA VAL A 142 6.19 2.86 -16.76
C VAL A 142 7.40 2.60 -17.68
N GLY A 143 7.48 3.31 -18.78
CA GLY A 143 8.45 3.03 -19.82
C GLY A 143 8.31 1.59 -20.33
N LYS A 144 9.35 0.79 -20.22
CA LYS A 144 9.36 -0.63 -20.61
C LYS A 144 8.78 -1.59 -19.57
N TYR A 145 8.55 -1.13 -18.36
CA TYR A 145 8.07 -1.96 -17.27
C TYR A 145 6.56 -2.04 -17.28
N VAL A 146 6.04 -3.24 -17.13
CA VAL A 146 4.61 -3.53 -17.04
C VAL A 146 4.36 -4.31 -15.76
N GLN A 147 3.45 -3.81 -14.95
CA GLN A 147 3.05 -4.46 -13.71
C GLN A 147 1.56 -4.72 -13.72
N GLU A 148 1.16 -5.97 -13.51
CA GLU A 148 -0.21 -6.34 -13.20
C GLU A 148 -0.42 -6.30 -11.68
N VAL A 149 -1.51 -5.68 -11.26
CA VAL A 149 -1.88 -5.55 -9.86
C VAL A 149 -3.35 -5.91 -9.71
N ILE A 150 -3.68 -6.71 -8.73
CA ILE A 150 -5.07 -6.91 -8.34
C ILE A 150 -5.47 -5.72 -7.46
N VAL A 151 -6.43 -4.95 -7.94
CA VAL A 151 -7.03 -3.83 -7.21
C VAL A 151 -8.29 -4.36 -6.52
N PRO A 152 -8.30 -4.41 -5.19
CA PRO A 152 -9.44 -4.96 -4.46
C PRO A 152 -10.70 -4.11 -4.62
N SER A 153 -11.85 -4.79 -4.53
CA SER A 153 -13.14 -4.12 -4.39
C SER A 153 -13.10 -3.09 -3.27
N TYR A 154 -13.71 -1.93 -3.48
CA TYR A 154 -13.80 -0.90 -2.45
C TYR A 154 -14.77 -1.25 -1.31
N THR A 155 -15.62 -2.25 -1.52
CA THR A 155 -16.58 -2.74 -0.53
C THR A 155 -16.16 -4.07 0.07
N GLY A 156 -16.95 -4.52 1.04
CA GLY A 156 -16.76 -5.80 1.71
C GLY A 156 -15.95 -5.66 2.99
N PHE A 157 -15.80 -6.78 3.65
CA PHE A 157 -15.16 -6.85 4.95
C PHE A 157 -13.64 -6.89 4.81
N ILE A 158 -12.95 -6.14 5.63
CA ILE A 158 -11.49 -6.19 5.74
C ILE A 158 -11.08 -7.41 6.53
N GLY A 159 -11.83 -7.69 7.60
CA GLY A 159 -11.75 -8.91 8.37
C GLY A 159 -13.16 -9.35 8.75
N GLN A 160 -13.39 -10.64 8.80
CA GLN A 160 -14.71 -11.20 9.09
C GLN A 160 -14.62 -12.25 10.18
N TRP A 161 -15.47 -12.11 11.20
CA TRP A 161 -15.50 -12.95 12.38
C TRP A 161 -16.93 -13.38 12.68
N GLY A 162 -17.12 -14.67 12.90
CA GLY A 162 -18.39 -15.21 13.40
C GLY A 162 -19.60 -15.11 12.46
N HIS A 163 -19.40 -14.85 11.17
CA HIS A 163 -20.48 -14.86 10.19
C HIS A 163 -20.67 -16.25 9.58
N THR A 164 -21.92 -16.70 9.55
CA THR A 164 -22.28 -17.98 8.92
C THR A 164 -21.87 -17.98 7.44
N GLY A 165 -21.14 -19.02 7.02
CA GLY A 165 -20.67 -19.18 5.65
C GLY A 165 -19.35 -18.47 5.33
N HIS A 166 -18.72 -17.82 6.31
CA HIS A 166 -17.42 -17.20 6.15
C HIS A 166 -16.39 -17.80 7.10
N THR A 167 -15.15 -17.91 6.63
CA THR A 167 -14.05 -18.39 7.46
C THR A 167 -13.67 -17.29 8.46
N GLU A 168 -13.57 -17.65 9.72
CA GLU A 168 -13.05 -16.74 10.75
C GLU A 168 -11.63 -16.29 10.40
N GLY A 169 -11.35 -15.01 10.62
CA GLY A 169 -10.05 -14.42 10.34
C GLY A 169 -9.77 -14.16 8.86
N TYR A 170 -10.78 -14.22 7.98
CA TYR A 170 -10.60 -13.76 6.62
C TYR A 170 -10.13 -12.30 6.61
N LEU A 171 -8.97 -12.06 6.04
CA LEU A 171 -8.44 -10.72 5.78
C LEU A 171 -8.42 -10.49 4.28
N LYS A 172 -8.76 -9.27 3.88
CA LYS A 172 -8.63 -8.85 2.49
C LYS A 172 -7.14 -8.86 2.11
N ASP A 173 -6.80 -9.51 1.01
CA ASP A 173 -5.42 -9.56 0.51
C ASP A 173 -5.06 -8.23 -0.16
N ALA A 174 -4.83 -7.22 0.69
CA ALA A 174 -4.47 -5.88 0.25
C ALA A 174 -3.85 -5.07 1.38
N GLU A 175 -2.98 -4.15 1.05
CA GLU A 175 -2.57 -3.07 1.94
C GLU A 175 -3.70 -2.04 2.02
N VAL A 176 -4.46 -2.07 3.12
CA VAL A 176 -5.62 -1.20 3.32
C VAL A 176 -5.17 0.15 3.82
N ALA A 177 -5.34 1.18 3.01
CA ALA A 177 -4.99 2.55 3.36
C ALA A 177 -6.06 3.26 4.20
N TYR A 178 -7.33 2.91 3.99
CA TYR A 178 -8.46 3.57 4.65
C TYR A 178 -9.63 2.60 4.84
N VAL A 179 -10.30 2.75 5.97
CA VAL A 179 -11.53 2.02 6.32
C VAL A 179 -12.61 3.03 6.68
N GLY A 180 -13.68 3.07 5.92
CA GLY A 180 -14.87 3.84 6.24
C GLY A 180 -15.95 2.97 6.90
N THR A 181 -16.70 3.55 7.82
CA THR A 181 -17.79 2.86 8.52
C THR A 181 -19.05 2.69 7.67
N HIS A 182 -19.23 3.55 6.69
CA HIS A 182 -20.34 3.51 5.74
C HIS A 182 -19.95 4.18 4.42
N ARG A 183 -20.78 3.98 3.43
CA ARG A 183 -20.75 4.66 2.14
C ARG A 183 -22.04 5.46 1.95
N HIS A 184 -22.00 6.47 1.10
CA HIS A 184 -23.21 7.16 0.69
C HIS A 184 -23.89 6.42 -0.45
N SER A 185 -25.21 6.43 -0.42
CA SER A 185 -26.10 6.03 -1.52
C SER A 185 -26.75 7.28 -2.10
N GLY A 186 -26.92 7.31 -3.41
CA GLY A 186 -27.58 8.42 -4.11
C GLY A 186 -29.11 8.45 -3.96
N GLU A 187 -29.67 7.52 -3.17
CA GLU A 187 -31.09 7.46 -2.82
C GLU A 187 -31.39 8.16 -1.51
#